data_72ef9e8a718c39dfa8591bac7202f51d
#
_entry.id   72ef9e8a718c39dfa8591bac7202f51d
#
_cell.length_a   1.000
_cell.length_b   1.000
_cell.length_c   1.000
_cell.angle_alpha   90.00
_cell.angle_beta   90.00
_cell.angle_gamma   90.00
#
_symmetry.space_group_name_H-M   'P 1'
#
loop_
_entity.id
_entity.type
_entity.pdbx_description
1 polymer ?
#
loop_
_entity_poly.entity_id
_entity_poly.type
_entity_poly.pdbx_seq_one_letter_code
_entity_poly.pdbx_strand_id
1 'polypeptide(L)'
;MSHYYFLPHQRIDDMLNQLQGDGYKCVAPRHHESEINYDTITKSADLPWGFHDEQAPGHYKVNKSDHKHAFGFVLPTTSVKPMLFKAKENVWKVKRNDEGKLAFEPIVEFEKIAVFGVRPCDLRGIEIQDRVFMENSYNDVRYVKRRENQFLIAMNCTKSHSNCFCVALGDAPQADKGFD
;
A
#
# COMPACT_ATOMS: atom_id res chain seq x y z
N MET A 1 12.77 24.07 4.94
CA MET A 1 11.92 24.56 3.83
C MET A 1 11.50 23.34 3.04
N SER A 2 10.19 23.12 2.90
CA SER A 2 9.69 22.00 2.07
C SER A 2 9.90 22.37 0.60
N HIS A 3 10.61 21.53 -0.14
CA HIS A 3 10.77 21.69 -1.59
C HIS A 3 9.62 20.97 -2.30
N TYR A 4 8.91 21.69 -3.15
CA TYR A 4 7.87 21.11 -4.01
C TYR A 4 8.43 20.92 -5.41
N TYR A 5 8.14 19.77 -6.00
CA TYR A 5 8.52 19.44 -7.36
C TYR A 5 7.27 19.16 -8.18
N PHE A 6 7.29 19.50 -9.44
CA PHE A 6 6.23 19.19 -10.40
C PHE A 6 6.65 18.00 -11.24
N LEU A 7 5.88 16.89 -11.15
CA LEU A 7 6.03 15.73 -12.03
C LEU A 7 4.87 15.72 -13.03
N PRO A 8 5.11 15.97 -14.33
CA PRO A 8 4.09 15.79 -15.35
C PRO A 8 3.55 14.35 -15.34
N HIS A 9 2.26 14.16 -15.53
CA HIS A 9 1.67 12.81 -15.49
C HIS A 9 2.25 11.87 -16.57
N GLN A 10 2.72 12.41 -17.70
CA GLN A 10 3.44 11.66 -18.74
C GLN A 10 4.75 11.05 -18.26
N ARG A 11 5.32 11.58 -17.18
CA ARG A 11 6.58 11.12 -16.58
C ARG A 11 6.38 10.09 -15.46
N ILE A 12 5.15 9.67 -15.19
CA ILE A 12 4.86 8.61 -14.20
C ILE A 12 5.54 7.29 -14.62
N ASP A 13 5.55 6.99 -15.93
CA ASP A 13 6.21 5.77 -16.42
C ASP A 13 7.72 5.80 -16.19
N ASP A 14 8.38 6.96 -16.26
CA ASP A 14 9.81 7.08 -15.95
C ASP A 14 10.08 6.74 -14.48
N MET A 15 9.23 7.23 -13.57
CA MET A 15 9.33 6.92 -12.15
C MET A 15 9.08 5.43 -11.87
N LEU A 16 8.08 4.83 -12.52
CA LEU A 16 7.81 3.40 -12.41
C LEU A 16 8.99 2.57 -12.90
N ASN A 17 9.56 2.91 -14.06
CA ASN A 17 10.71 2.23 -14.64
C ASN A 17 11.94 2.33 -13.71
N GLN A 18 12.17 3.49 -13.10
CA GLN A 18 13.26 3.66 -12.15
C GLN A 18 13.08 2.75 -10.92
N LEU A 19 11.91 2.76 -10.29
CA LEU A 19 11.63 1.91 -9.14
C LEU A 19 11.74 0.41 -9.48
N GLN A 20 11.25 0.00 -10.64
CA GLN A 20 11.39 -1.38 -11.12
C GLN A 20 12.87 -1.74 -11.37
N GLY A 21 13.64 -0.81 -11.93
CA GLY A 21 15.10 -0.95 -12.11
C GLY A 21 15.84 -1.12 -10.78
N ASP A 22 15.36 -0.48 -9.71
CA ASP A 22 15.87 -0.61 -8.34
C ASP A 22 15.36 -1.88 -7.61
N GLY A 23 14.61 -2.73 -8.33
CA GLY A 23 14.10 -4.01 -7.86
C GLY A 23 12.78 -3.93 -7.09
N TYR A 24 12.07 -2.81 -7.15
CA TYR A 24 10.75 -2.70 -6.55
C TYR A 24 9.65 -3.31 -7.43
N LYS A 25 8.77 -4.07 -6.81
CA LYS A 25 7.47 -4.41 -7.37
C LYS A 25 6.53 -3.23 -7.14
N CYS A 26 6.10 -2.56 -8.21
CA CYS A 26 5.18 -1.45 -8.12
C CYS A 26 3.75 -1.94 -7.95
N VAL A 27 3.06 -1.43 -6.95
CA VAL A 27 1.66 -1.76 -6.62
C VAL A 27 0.86 -0.46 -6.52
N ALA A 28 -0.31 -0.44 -7.11
CA ALA A 28 -1.22 0.71 -7.06
C ALA A 28 -2.68 0.26 -7.11
N PRO A 29 -3.62 1.15 -6.77
CA PRO A 29 -5.02 0.90 -7.08
C PRO A 29 -5.23 0.68 -8.57
N ARG A 30 -5.94 -0.39 -8.93
CA ARG A 30 -6.38 -0.73 -10.28
C ARG A 30 -7.88 -0.98 -10.30
N HIS A 31 -8.50 -0.70 -11.41
CA HIS A 31 -9.91 -1.03 -11.65
C HIS A 31 -10.03 -2.49 -12.13
N HIS A 32 -10.86 -3.26 -11.45
CA HIS A 32 -11.23 -4.63 -11.78
C HIS A 32 -12.76 -4.73 -11.80
N GLU A 33 -13.35 -4.96 -12.97
CA GLU A 33 -14.79 -5.14 -13.15
C GLU A 33 -15.69 -4.13 -12.41
N SER A 34 -15.97 -4.37 -11.12
CA SER A 34 -16.86 -3.55 -10.29
C SER A 34 -16.17 -2.86 -9.12
N GLU A 35 -14.86 -3.03 -8.96
CA GLU A 35 -14.12 -2.53 -7.80
C GLU A 35 -12.75 -1.97 -8.16
N ILE A 36 -12.18 -1.20 -7.21
CA ILE A 36 -10.79 -0.74 -7.27
C ILE A 36 -10.02 -1.42 -6.15
N ASN A 37 -8.98 -2.17 -6.51
CA ASN A 37 -8.12 -2.91 -5.59
C ASN A 37 -6.66 -2.57 -5.80
N TYR A 38 -5.83 -2.78 -4.78
CA TYR A 38 -4.38 -2.76 -4.94
C TYR A 38 -3.92 -3.98 -5.75
N ASP A 39 -3.19 -3.73 -6.83
CA ASP A 39 -2.60 -4.76 -7.68
C ASP A 39 -1.28 -4.29 -8.28
N THR A 40 -0.51 -5.21 -8.84
CA THR A 40 0.76 -4.91 -9.52
C THR A 40 0.51 -4.06 -10.77
N ILE A 41 1.30 -3.00 -10.90
CA ILE A 41 1.32 -2.14 -12.08
C ILE A 41 2.70 -2.15 -12.73
N THR A 42 2.73 -1.99 -14.05
CA THR A 42 3.97 -1.86 -14.82
C THR A 42 4.07 -0.53 -15.57
N LYS A 43 2.95 0.13 -15.77
CA LYS A 43 2.86 1.40 -16.52
C LYS A 43 1.74 2.28 -15.95
N SER A 44 1.81 3.57 -16.21
CA SER A 44 0.81 4.55 -15.77
C SER A 44 -0.60 4.28 -16.32
N ALA A 45 -0.71 3.62 -17.47
CA ALA A 45 -1.99 3.21 -18.04
C ALA A 45 -2.75 2.16 -17.19
N ASP A 46 -2.06 1.47 -16.28
CA ASP A 46 -2.67 0.50 -15.35
C ASP A 46 -3.46 1.18 -14.21
N LEU A 47 -3.21 2.47 -13.97
CA LEU A 47 -3.93 3.26 -12.98
C LEU A 47 -5.40 3.45 -13.39
N PRO A 48 -6.34 3.62 -12.44
CA PRO A 48 -7.78 3.69 -12.70
C PRO A 48 -8.21 5.09 -13.19
N TRP A 49 -7.70 5.49 -14.36
CA TRP A 49 -8.00 6.78 -14.99
C TRP A 49 -9.48 6.95 -15.32
N GLY A 50 -10.08 8.03 -14.83
CA GLY A 50 -11.47 8.35 -15.07
C GLY A 50 -12.47 7.58 -14.22
N PHE A 51 -12.01 6.77 -13.26
CA PHE A 51 -12.89 6.06 -12.35
C PHE A 51 -13.06 6.83 -11.04
N HIS A 52 -14.28 6.79 -10.50
CA HIS A 52 -14.62 7.29 -9.18
C HIS A 52 -15.56 6.30 -8.49
N ASP A 53 -15.62 6.41 -7.18
CA ASP A 53 -16.46 5.56 -6.35
C ASP A 53 -17.62 6.34 -5.72
N GLU A 54 -18.66 5.60 -5.39
CA GLU A 54 -19.77 6.01 -4.54
C GLU A 54 -19.81 5.03 -3.37
N GLN A 55 -19.71 5.57 -2.15
CA GLN A 55 -19.71 4.77 -0.92
C GLN A 55 -20.72 5.32 0.09
N ALA A 56 -21.50 4.41 0.66
CA ALA A 56 -22.39 4.63 1.78
C ALA A 56 -22.46 3.34 2.61
N PRO A 57 -23.02 3.35 3.82
CA PRO A 57 -23.22 2.13 4.59
C PRO A 57 -23.93 1.04 3.77
N GLY A 58 -23.26 -0.12 3.58
CA GLY A 58 -23.78 -1.21 2.76
C GLY A 58 -23.79 -0.99 1.24
N HIS A 59 -23.19 0.09 0.76
CA HIS A 59 -23.16 0.43 -0.68
C HIS A 59 -21.73 0.79 -1.13
N TYR A 60 -21.28 0.14 -2.20
CA TYR A 60 -20.07 0.50 -2.94
C TYR A 60 -20.33 0.33 -4.44
N LYS A 61 -19.97 1.34 -5.21
CA LYS A 61 -20.10 1.32 -6.66
C LYS A 61 -18.97 2.11 -7.31
N VAL A 62 -18.39 1.57 -8.37
CA VAL A 62 -17.41 2.26 -9.21
C VAL A 62 -18.10 2.71 -10.49
N ASN A 63 -17.93 3.98 -10.82
CA ASN A 63 -18.45 4.59 -12.03
C ASN A 63 -17.29 5.18 -12.84
N LYS A 64 -17.45 5.19 -14.16
CA LYS A 64 -16.57 5.87 -15.09
C LYS A 64 -17.11 7.26 -15.40
N SER A 65 -16.24 8.25 -15.50
CA SER A 65 -16.57 9.62 -15.89
C SER A 65 -15.52 10.18 -16.83
N ASP A 66 -15.81 11.35 -17.41
CA ASP A 66 -14.92 12.01 -18.38
C ASP A 66 -13.72 12.74 -17.74
N HIS A 67 -13.62 12.77 -16.41
CA HIS A 67 -12.45 13.37 -15.75
C HIS A 67 -11.19 12.52 -15.97
N LYS A 68 -10.04 13.20 -16.08
CA LYS A 68 -8.76 12.58 -16.35
C LYS A 68 -7.90 12.39 -15.06
N HIS A 69 -8.54 12.05 -13.94
CA HIS A 69 -7.84 11.82 -12.69
C HIS A 69 -7.61 10.32 -12.50
N ALA A 70 -6.38 9.93 -12.13
CA ALA A 70 -6.03 8.55 -11.80
C ALA A 70 -6.54 8.13 -10.41
N PHE A 71 -6.74 9.07 -9.50
CA PHE A 71 -7.12 8.83 -8.11
C PHE A 71 -8.42 9.57 -7.74
N GLY A 72 -9.41 9.52 -8.62
CA GLY A 72 -10.73 10.17 -8.45
C GLY A 72 -11.67 9.46 -7.46
N PHE A 73 -11.22 8.41 -6.80
CA PHE A 73 -11.93 7.62 -5.79
C PHE A 73 -11.38 7.91 -4.38
N VAL A 74 -12.11 7.51 -3.35
CA VAL A 74 -11.69 7.73 -1.95
C VAL A 74 -10.75 6.64 -1.48
N LEU A 75 -11.18 5.39 -1.46
CA LEU A 75 -10.37 4.24 -1.03
C LEU A 75 -10.61 3.03 -1.94
N PRO A 76 -9.57 2.23 -2.21
CA PRO A 76 -9.77 0.89 -2.74
C PRO A 76 -10.59 0.01 -1.78
N THR A 77 -11.16 -1.08 -2.27
CA THR A 77 -11.85 -2.07 -1.43
C THR A 77 -10.89 -2.89 -0.58
N THR A 78 -9.61 -2.94 -0.95
CA THR A 78 -8.53 -3.53 -0.15
C THR A 78 -7.62 -2.46 0.42
N SER A 79 -6.97 -2.75 1.55
CA SER A 79 -5.99 -1.87 2.18
C SER A 79 -4.56 -2.31 1.86
N VAL A 80 -3.58 -1.49 2.26
CA VAL A 80 -2.14 -1.83 2.16
C VAL A 80 -1.69 -2.88 3.18
N LYS A 81 -2.49 -3.16 4.20
CA LYS A 81 -2.17 -4.08 5.30
C LYS A 81 -1.69 -5.47 4.86
N PRO A 82 -2.31 -6.16 3.88
CA PRO A 82 -1.85 -7.47 3.43
C PRO A 82 -0.42 -7.51 2.87
N MET A 83 0.11 -6.36 2.44
CA MET A 83 1.48 -6.25 1.95
C MET A 83 2.49 -6.29 3.10
N LEU A 84 2.09 -5.86 4.30
CA LEU A 84 2.90 -5.85 5.51
C LEU A 84 2.67 -7.09 6.37
N PHE A 85 1.40 -7.43 6.57
CA PHE A 85 0.96 -8.51 7.45
C PHE A 85 0.10 -9.50 6.68
N LYS A 86 0.74 -10.61 6.26
CA LYS A 86 0.05 -11.68 5.51
C LYS A 86 -0.89 -12.46 6.44
N ALA A 87 -2.10 -12.73 5.98
CA ALA A 87 -3.11 -13.50 6.75
C ALA A 87 -2.65 -14.96 7.00
N LYS A 88 -1.82 -15.50 6.12
CA LYS A 88 -1.25 -16.85 6.23
C LYS A 88 0.14 -16.88 5.61
N GLU A 89 1.12 -17.38 6.34
CA GLU A 89 2.49 -17.57 5.86
C GLU A 89 3.19 -18.73 6.54
N ASN A 90 4.19 -19.29 5.85
CA ASN A 90 5.07 -20.31 6.44
C ASN A 90 6.13 -19.61 7.29
N VAL A 91 6.23 -19.98 8.56
CA VAL A 91 7.15 -19.36 9.52
C VAL A 91 8.40 -20.16 9.77
N TRP A 92 8.33 -21.49 9.57
CA TRP A 92 9.41 -22.42 9.78
C TRP A 92 9.49 -23.47 8.68
N LYS A 93 10.72 -23.84 8.31
CA LYS A 93 11.03 -25.02 7.51
C LYS A 93 11.69 -26.04 8.40
N VAL A 94 11.19 -27.26 8.38
CA VAL A 94 11.74 -28.36 9.17
C VAL A 94 12.47 -29.32 8.23
N LYS A 95 13.71 -29.61 8.56
CA LYS A 95 14.54 -30.60 7.86
C LYS A 95 15.08 -31.62 8.87
N ARG A 96 15.40 -32.84 8.40
CA ARG A 96 16.25 -33.75 9.16
C ARG A 96 17.71 -33.50 8.79
N ASN A 97 18.57 -33.36 9.82
CA ASN A 97 20.00 -33.31 9.60
C ASN A 97 20.58 -34.72 9.38
N ASP A 98 21.87 -34.79 9.09
CA ASP A 98 22.57 -36.06 8.81
C ASP A 98 22.56 -37.05 10.00
N GLU A 99 22.34 -36.53 11.22
CA GLU A 99 22.20 -37.34 12.46
C GLU A 99 20.74 -37.79 12.69
N GLY A 100 19.82 -37.48 11.78
CA GLY A 100 18.40 -37.80 11.89
C GLY A 100 17.58 -36.90 12.83
N LYS A 101 18.20 -35.86 13.43
CA LYS A 101 17.53 -34.87 14.29
C LYS A 101 16.78 -33.84 13.45
N LEU A 102 15.69 -33.31 14.01
CA LEU A 102 14.93 -32.21 13.38
C LEU A 102 15.67 -30.87 13.56
N ALA A 103 15.95 -30.22 12.46
CA ALA A 103 16.45 -28.84 12.39
C ALA A 103 15.32 -27.91 11.95
N PHE A 104 15.12 -26.81 12.69
CA PHE A 104 14.11 -25.80 12.41
C PHE A 104 14.79 -24.55 11.85
N GLU A 105 14.46 -24.19 10.62
CA GLU A 105 14.98 -23.01 9.94
C GLU A 105 13.85 -21.95 9.85
N PRO A 106 14.05 -20.71 10.37
CA PRO A 106 13.05 -19.66 10.21
C PRO A 106 12.96 -19.26 8.74
N ILE A 107 11.73 -19.00 8.28
CA ILE A 107 11.47 -18.45 6.94
C ILE A 107 11.17 -16.97 7.12
N VAL A 108 11.98 -16.10 6.50
CA VAL A 108 11.76 -14.65 6.45
C VAL A 108 11.78 -14.24 4.99
N GLU A 109 10.60 -14.14 4.39
CA GLU A 109 10.42 -13.74 2.99
C GLU A 109 9.95 -12.29 2.94
N PHE A 110 10.58 -11.51 2.07
CA PHE A 110 10.18 -10.14 1.78
C PHE A 110 10.43 -9.82 0.31
N GLU A 111 9.67 -8.87 -0.19
CA GLU A 111 9.85 -8.27 -1.51
C GLU A 111 10.03 -6.77 -1.31
N LYS A 112 10.78 -6.11 -2.19
CA LYS A 112 10.77 -4.65 -2.28
C LYS A 112 9.48 -4.23 -2.97
N ILE A 113 8.62 -3.49 -2.29
CA ILE A 113 7.33 -3.06 -2.81
C ILE A 113 7.23 -1.53 -2.77
N ALA A 114 7.00 -0.91 -3.92
CA ALA A 114 6.64 0.50 -4.02
C ALA A 114 5.12 0.61 -4.15
N VAL A 115 4.46 1.22 -3.16
CA VAL A 115 3.00 1.36 -3.10
C VAL A 115 2.60 2.77 -3.46
N PHE A 116 1.83 2.91 -4.53
CA PHE A 116 1.31 4.19 -5.00
C PHE A 116 -0.11 4.43 -4.48
N GLY A 117 -0.41 5.67 -4.16
CA GLY A 117 -1.76 6.10 -3.81
C GLY A 117 -2.18 5.77 -2.38
N VAL A 118 -1.22 5.59 -1.48
CA VAL A 118 -1.48 5.36 -0.06
C VAL A 118 -2.16 6.59 0.55
N ARG A 119 -3.30 6.40 1.20
CA ARG A 119 -4.05 7.51 1.79
C ARG A 119 -3.56 7.83 3.21
N PRO A 120 -3.80 9.05 3.73
CA PRO A 120 -3.41 9.41 5.10
C PRO A 120 -3.93 8.44 6.16
N CYS A 121 -5.16 7.94 6.03
CA CYS A 121 -5.73 6.94 6.93
C CYS A 121 -5.00 5.58 6.85
N ASP A 122 -4.50 5.17 5.68
CA ASP A 122 -3.67 3.97 5.55
C ASP A 122 -2.31 4.17 6.22
N LEU A 123 -1.68 5.35 6.04
CA LEU A 123 -0.42 5.70 6.73
C LEU A 123 -0.60 5.64 8.26
N ARG A 124 -1.72 6.16 8.75
CA ARG A 124 -2.05 6.05 10.19
C ARG A 124 -2.22 4.60 10.63
N GLY A 125 -2.88 3.79 9.81
CA GLY A 125 -3.00 2.35 10.06
C GLY A 125 -1.63 1.65 10.11
N ILE A 126 -0.71 2.00 9.22
CA ILE A 126 0.68 1.51 9.22
C ILE A 126 1.41 1.96 10.49
N GLU A 127 1.31 3.23 10.89
CA GLU A 127 1.93 3.74 12.12
C GLU A 127 1.47 2.96 13.36
N ILE A 128 0.18 2.63 13.45
CA ILE A 128 -0.34 1.80 14.54
C ILE A 128 0.24 0.39 14.51
N GLN A 129 0.37 -0.21 13.33
CA GLN A 129 1.00 -1.53 13.17
C GLN A 129 2.48 -1.50 13.52
N ASP A 130 3.21 -0.45 13.10
CA ASP A 130 4.64 -0.25 13.43
C ASP A 130 4.83 -0.25 14.96
N ARG A 131 3.99 0.46 15.72
CA ARG A 131 4.03 0.45 17.20
C ARG A 131 3.83 -0.94 17.79
N VAL A 132 2.94 -1.74 17.20
CA VAL A 132 2.63 -3.09 17.70
C VAL A 132 3.74 -4.09 17.34
N PHE A 133 4.27 -4.03 16.12
CA PHE A 133 5.14 -5.08 15.57
C PHE A 133 6.63 -4.71 15.54
N MET A 134 6.98 -3.44 15.74
CA MET A 134 8.38 -2.97 15.69
C MET A 134 8.86 -2.30 16.98
N GLU A 135 7.99 -1.62 17.72
CA GLU A 135 8.39 -0.78 18.87
C GLU A 135 8.24 -1.48 20.22
N ASN A 136 7.76 -2.71 20.25
CA ASN A 136 7.61 -3.52 21.46
C ASN A 136 8.84 -4.39 21.75
N SER A 137 8.89 -4.97 22.97
CA SER A 137 9.97 -5.87 23.41
C SER A 137 10.17 -7.10 22.52
N TYR A 138 9.14 -7.49 21.76
CA TYR A 138 9.15 -8.63 20.83
C TYR A 138 8.73 -8.15 19.45
N ASN A 139 9.72 -7.90 18.60
CA ASN A 139 9.48 -7.47 17.24
C ASN A 139 9.12 -8.66 16.32
N ASP A 140 8.12 -8.49 15.46
CA ASP A 140 7.88 -9.45 14.38
C ASP A 140 8.89 -9.22 13.25
N VAL A 141 9.90 -10.09 13.19
CA VAL A 141 11.00 -9.99 12.21
C VAL A 141 10.48 -9.95 10.77
N ARG A 142 9.39 -10.63 10.45
CA ARG A 142 8.80 -10.67 9.09
C ARG A 142 8.12 -9.35 8.75
N TYR A 143 7.37 -8.80 9.71
CA TYR A 143 6.78 -7.47 9.55
C TYR A 143 7.87 -6.41 9.37
N VAL A 144 8.89 -6.40 10.25
CA VAL A 144 10.02 -5.46 10.17
C VAL A 144 10.67 -5.53 8.80
N LYS A 145 11.00 -6.74 8.31
CA LYS A 145 11.66 -6.89 7.02
C LYS A 145 10.81 -6.41 5.85
N ARG A 146 9.50 -6.63 5.87
CA ARG A 146 8.59 -6.09 4.83
C ARG A 146 8.51 -4.58 4.92
N ARG A 147 8.39 -4.02 6.13
CA ARG A 147 8.29 -2.57 6.35
C ARG A 147 9.55 -1.82 5.89
N GLU A 148 10.73 -2.35 6.19
CA GLU A 148 12.03 -1.81 5.74
C GLU A 148 12.20 -1.85 4.21
N ASN A 149 11.46 -2.68 3.51
CA ASN A 149 11.53 -2.86 2.06
C ASN A 149 10.30 -2.29 1.32
N GLN A 150 9.54 -1.43 1.99
CA GLN A 150 8.47 -0.66 1.36
C GLN A 150 8.94 0.74 1.00
N PHE A 151 8.45 1.21 -0.15
CA PHE A 151 8.53 2.60 -0.59
C PHE A 151 7.09 3.11 -0.75
N LEU A 152 6.69 4.09 0.03
CA LEU A 152 5.30 4.54 0.12
C LEU A 152 5.13 5.90 -0.56
N ILE A 153 4.32 5.93 -1.61
CA ILE A 153 3.96 7.16 -2.32
C ILE A 153 2.53 7.54 -1.91
N ALA A 154 2.44 8.54 -1.04
CA ALA A 154 1.17 8.98 -0.49
C ALA A 154 0.40 9.90 -1.45
N MET A 155 -0.92 9.86 -1.31
CA MET A 155 -1.86 10.72 -2.03
C MET A 155 -2.79 11.43 -1.06
N ASN A 156 -2.83 12.76 -1.14
CA ASN A 156 -3.79 13.56 -0.39
C ASN A 156 -5.24 13.26 -0.84
N CYS A 157 -6.17 13.26 0.11
CA CYS A 157 -7.58 13.08 -0.20
C CYS A 157 -8.17 14.39 -0.70
N THR A 158 -8.70 14.39 -1.92
CA THR A 158 -9.44 15.51 -2.50
C THR A 158 -10.96 15.36 -2.37
N LYS A 159 -11.41 14.17 -1.95
CA LYS A 159 -12.81 13.80 -1.78
C LYS A 159 -12.97 12.92 -0.54
N SER A 160 -14.09 13.04 0.15
CA SER A 160 -14.47 12.18 1.27
C SER A 160 -15.87 11.60 1.04
N HIS A 161 -16.16 10.51 1.72
CA HIS A 161 -17.51 9.92 1.80
C HIS A 161 -18.04 9.92 3.24
N SER A 162 -19.32 9.58 3.39
CA SER A 162 -19.99 9.52 4.71
C SER A 162 -19.34 8.53 5.69
N ASN A 163 -18.62 7.53 5.18
CA ASN A 163 -17.90 6.52 5.99
C ASN A 163 -16.49 6.98 6.42
N CYS A 164 -16.01 8.13 5.96
CA CYS A 164 -14.69 8.64 6.35
C CYS A 164 -14.71 9.17 7.78
N PHE A 165 -13.73 8.76 8.59
CA PHE A 165 -13.63 9.16 10.00
C PHE A 165 -12.20 9.56 10.43
N CYS A 166 -11.28 9.77 9.47
CA CYS A 166 -9.88 10.16 9.75
C CYS A 166 -9.80 11.41 10.63
N VAL A 167 -10.67 12.39 10.44
CA VAL A 167 -10.71 13.62 11.25
C VAL A 167 -11.01 13.30 12.74
N ALA A 168 -11.84 12.29 13.02
CA ALA A 168 -12.12 11.85 14.39
C ALA A 168 -10.91 11.16 15.06
N LEU A 169 -9.95 10.67 14.25
CA LEU A 169 -8.68 10.09 14.73
C LEU A 169 -7.56 11.13 14.87
N GLY A 170 -7.85 12.40 14.61
CA GLY A 170 -6.87 13.48 14.63
C GLY A 170 -6.03 13.58 13.36
N ASP A 171 -6.41 12.87 12.30
CA ASP A 171 -5.72 12.91 11.01
C ASP A 171 -6.39 13.92 10.07
N ALA A 172 -5.59 14.55 9.23
CA ALA A 172 -6.08 15.42 8.16
C ALA A 172 -6.25 14.62 6.85
N PRO A 173 -6.98 15.14 5.87
CA PRO A 173 -7.03 14.55 4.53
C PRO A 173 -5.70 14.67 3.78
N GLN A 174 -4.70 15.30 4.40
CA GLN A 174 -3.36 15.54 3.88
C GLN A 174 -2.35 14.61 4.58
N ALA A 175 -1.45 14.02 3.80
CA ALA A 175 -0.36 13.21 4.33
C ALA A 175 0.80 14.14 4.74
N ASP A 176 1.19 14.09 6.02
CA ASP A 176 2.27 14.93 6.56
C ASP A 176 3.54 14.12 6.87
N LYS A 177 3.41 12.80 7.08
CA LYS A 177 4.52 11.90 7.46
C LYS A 177 4.20 10.44 7.12
N GLY A 178 5.22 9.57 7.27
CA GLY A 178 5.07 8.11 7.13
C GLY A 178 5.12 7.61 5.69
N PHE A 179 5.56 8.45 4.75
CA PHE A 179 5.81 8.14 3.34
C PHE A 179 7.22 8.59 2.93
N ASP A 180 7.70 8.15 1.76
CA ASP A 180 9.03 8.40 1.20
C ASP A 180 9.08 9.56 0.20
#